data_c94936c43e44144664afb3caa0749d09
#
_entry.id   c94936c43e44144664afb3caa0749d09
#
_cell.length_a   1.000
_cell.length_b   1.000
_cell.length_c   1.000
_cell.angle_alpha   90.00
_cell.angle_beta   90.00
_cell.angle_gamma   90.00
#
_symmetry.space_group_name_H-M   'P 1'
#
loop_
_entity.id
_entity.type
_entity.pdbx_description
1 polymer ?
#
loop_
_entity_poly.entity_id
_entity_poly.type
_entity_poly.pdbx_seq_one_letter_code
_entity_poly.pdbx_strand_id
1 'polypeptide(L)'
;APFGVILVTTKSGKKGKTNINYNNSFRISTPINMPEMMDSYTFANFMNSGSLNQGGGLIFTEDLMREMLNWQAAGGGSTGGVKASSNGQWGKPEYDPFTTAWANTNWYDEVYKSSTFSQEHNVSLNGGSDIVAYYASFNYLDQGGLLKAGDDGLQRYNVTAKINANLTPWLKFNYSTRFTRNDVWRPTSFNSSFYDQLG
;
A
#
# COMPACT_ATOMS: atom_id res chain seq x y z
N ALA A 1 -20.81 8.43 37.01
CA ALA A 1 -21.03 7.92 35.67
C ALA A 1 -20.41 6.52 35.56
N PRO A 2 -21.13 5.50 35.12
CA PRO A 2 -20.61 4.14 35.02
C PRO A 2 -19.57 3.95 33.91
N PHE A 3 -19.37 4.96 33.06
CA PHE A 3 -18.44 4.98 31.95
C PHE A 3 -17.42 6.09 32.16
N GLY A 4 -16.14 5.78 32.11
CA GLY A 4 -15.07 6.78 32.23
C GLY A 4 -15.21 7.88 31.15
N VAL A 5 -14.63 9.05 31.44
CA VAL A 5 -14.56 10.18 30.51
C VAL A 5 -13.12 10.39 30.07
N ILE A 6 -12.86 10.45 28.76
CA ILE A 6 -11.58 10.83 28.21
C ILE A 6 -11.67 12.29 27.76
N LEU A 7 -10.93 13.18 28.45
CA LEU A 7 -10.82 14.58 28.07
C LEU A 7 -9.57 14.80 27.22
N VAL A 8 -9.74 15.20 25.96
CA VAL A 8 -8.64 15.54 25.04
C VAL A 8 -8.49 17.04 24.95
N THR A 9 -7.39 17.58 25.46
CA THR A 9 -7.04 18.99 25.31
C THR A 9 -5.99 19.16 24.23
N THR A 10 -6.31 19.94 23.20
CA THR A 10 -5.40 20.21 22.08
C THR A 10 -4.52 21.42 22.39
N LYS A 11 -3.31 21.45 21.78
CA LYS A 11 -2.37 22.59 21.93
C LYS A 11 -3.03 23.91 21.56
N SER A 12 -2.73 24.93 22.33
CA SER A 12 -3.22 26.30 22.18
C SER A 12 -2.05 27.28 22.24
N GLY A 13 -2.25 28.50 21.80
CA GLY A 13 -1.29 29.60 21.98
C GLY A 13 -1.03 29.86 23.47
N LYS A 14 0.18 30.27 23.78
CA LYS A 14 0.60 30.69 25.13
C LYS A 14 1.23 32.06 25.04
N LYS A 15 1.06 32.88 26.11
CA LYS A 15 1.79 34.13 26.29
C LYS A 15 3.30 33.86 26.26
N GLY A 16 4.05 34.70 25.55
CA GLY A 16 5.49 34.61 25.44
C GLY A 16 5.99 34.86 24.03
N LYS A 17 7.31 34.75 23.87
CA LYS A 17 7.97 34.85 22.56
C LYS A 17 7.44 33.75 21.63
N THR A 18 7.38 34.09 20.35
CA THR A 18 7.05 33.12 19.31
C THR A 18 8.06 32.00 19.32
N ASN A 19 7.55 30.76 19.42
CA ASN A 19 8.33 29.54 19.34
C ASN A 19 7.91 28.79 18.07
N ILE A 20 8.88 28.39 17.27
CA ILE A 20 8.69 27.59 16.06
C ILE A 20 9.30 26.21 16.31
N ASN A 21 8.51 25.18 16.08
CA ASN A 21 8.95 23.79 16.17
C ASN A 21 8.79 23.12 14.81
N TYR A 22 9.81 22.39 14.40
CA TYR A 22 9.78 21.51 13.25
C TYR A 22 10.13 20.09 13.69
N ASN A 23 9.28 19.15 13.30
CA ASN A 23 9.50 17.71 13.50
C ASN A 23 9.32 17.01 12.17
N ASN A 24 10.13 16.02 11.91
CA ASN A 24 10.00 15.14 10.77
C ASN A 24 10.07 13.67 11.19
N SER A 25 9.51 12.81 10.37
CA SER A 25 9.59 11.36 10.51
C SER A 25 9.75 10.75 9.13
N PHE A 26 10.75 9.90 8.98
CA PHE A 26 10.97 9.10 7.80
C PHE A 26 10.76 7.63 8.17
N ARG A 27 10.03 6.90 7.31
CA ARG A 27 9.68 5.50 7.56
C ARG A 27 9.95 4.70 6.30
N ILE A 28 10.50 3.51 6.49
CA ILE A 28 10.56 2.47 5.47
C ILE A 28 9.64 1.36 5.95
N SER A 29 8.69 0.98 5.12
CA SER A 29 7.75 -0.11 5.39
C SER A 29 8.02 -1.24 4.42
N THR A 30 7.98 -2.48 4.92
CA THR A 30 8.15 -3.70 4.15
C THR A 30 6.93 -4.59 4.35
N PRO A 31 6.50 -5.35 3.34
CA PRO A 31 5.48 -6.37 3.54
C PRO A 31 5.96 -7.39 4.58
N ILE A 32 5.06 -7.81 5.44
CA ILE A 32 5.30 -8.88 6.42
C ILE A 32 4.30 -10.00 6.18
N ASN A 33 4.69 -11.23 6.50
CA ASN A 33 3.84 -12.43 6.38
C ASN A 33 3.28 -12.64 4.96
N MET A 34 4.11 -12.39 3.95
CA MET A 34 3.75 -12.73 2.57
C MET A 34 3.60 -14.25 2.49
N PRO A 35 2.48 -14.76 1.95
CA PRO A 35 2.34 -16.19 1.73
C PRO A 35 3.42 -16.71 0.80
N GLU A 36 3.89 -17.92 1.06
CA GLU A 36 4.79 -18.62 0.15
C GLU A 36 3.95 -19.21 -1.00
N MET A 37 4.30 -18.88 -2.23
CA MET A 37 3.63 -19.41 -3.41
C MET A 37 4.24 -20.75 -3.79
N MET A 38 3.38 -21.66 -4.24
CA MET A 38 3.84 -22.90 -4.88
C MET A 38 4.62 -22.57 -6.16
N ASP A 39 5.69 -23.31 -6.40
CA ASP A 39 6.36 -23.29 -7.70
C ASP A 39 5.48 -23.92 -8.78
N SER A 40 5.80 -23.64 -10.05
CA SER A 40 5.00 -24.10 -11.19
C SER A 40 4.84 -25.62 -11.27
N TYR A 41 5.88 -26.38 -10.93
CA TYR A 41 5.82 -27.84 -10.95
C TYR A 41 4.94 -28.40 -9.84
N THR A 42 5.08 -27.87 -8.61
CA THR A 42 4.24 -28.25 -7.47
C THR A 42 2.76 -27.93 -7.73
N PHE A 43 2.49 -26.76 -8.30
CA PHE A 43 1.14 -26.36 -8.71
C PHE A 43 0.56 -27.32 -9.77
N ALA A 44 1.35 -27.66 -10.81
CA ALA A 44 0.92 -28.61 -11.85
C ALA A 44 0.59 -29.98 -11.29
N ASN A 45 1.42 -30.51 -10.36
CA ASN A 45 1.14 -31.76 -9.65
C ASN A 45 -0.16 -31.73 -8.86
N PHE A 46 -0.36 -30.61 -8.11
CA PHE A 46 -1.59 -30.42 -7.34
C PHE A 46 -2.83 -30.46 -8.25
N MET A 47 -2.81 -29.70 -9.34
CA MET A 47 -3.92 -29.65 -10.30
C MET A 47 -4.17 -31.00 -11.00
N ASN A 48 -3.10 -31.69 -11.43
CA ASN A 48 -3.21 -33.02 -12.02
C ASN A 48 -3.79 -34.03 -11.03
N SER A 49 -3.34 -34.03 -9.78
CA SER A 49 -3.86 -34.91 -8.74
C SER A 49 -5.35 -34.67 -8.48
N GLY A 50 -5.76 -33.37 -8.42
CA GLY A 50 -7.17 -33.01 -8.27
C GLY A 50 -8.04 -33.51 -9.44
N SER A 51 -7.57 -33.33 -10.68
CA SER A 51 -8.28 -33.81 -11.88
C SER A 51 -8.42 -35.33 -11.92
N LEU A 52 -7.33 -36.04 -11.66
CA LEU A 52 -7.34 -37.51 -11.64
C LEU A 52 -8.26 -38.07 -10.56
N ASN A 53 -8.28 -37.48 -9.37
CA ASN A 53 -9.18 -37.88 -8.28
C ASN A 53 -10.66 -37.67 -8.60
N GLN A 54 -10.99 -36.79 -9.53
CA GLN A 54 -12.34 -36.56 -10.03
C GLN A 54 -12.68 -37.41 -11.26
N GLY A 55 -11.77 -38.32 -11.69
CA GLY A 55 -11.94 -39.12 -12.87
C GLY A 55 -11.63 -38.41 -14.19
N GLY A 56 -10.98 -37.27 -14.14
CA GLY A 56 -10.49 -36.53 -15.31
C GLY A 56 -9.14 -37.03 -15.82
N GLY A 57 -8.59 -36.33 -16.83
CA GLY A 57 -7.24 -36.57 -17.37
C GLY A 57 -6.21 -35.62 -16.78
N LEU A 58 -4.96 -35.72 -17.25
CA LEU A 58 -3.92 -34.77 -16.91
C LEU A 58 -4.24 -33.41 -17.52
N ILE A 59 -4.23 -32.37 -16.68
CA ILE A 59 -4.34 -30.95 -17.12
C ILE A 59 -2.99 -30.50 -17.68
N PHE A 60 -1.90 -30.76 -16.96
CA PHE A 60 -0.54 -30.53 -17.40
C PHE A 60 0.09 -31.84 -17.87
N THR A 61 0.59 -31.84 -19.10
CA THR A 61 1.22 -33.04 -19.67
C THR A 61 2.56 -33.34 -19.00
N GLU A 62 3.02 -34.58 -19.03
CA GLU A 62 4.31 -34.99 -18.47
C GLU A 62 5.48 -34.23 -19.12
N ASP A 63 5.41 -33.97 -20.44
CA ASP A 63 6.42 -33.22 -21.17
C ASP A 63 6.49 -31.79 -20.66
N LEU A 64 5.35 -31.14 -20.43
CA LEU A 64 5.32 -29.77 -19.88
C LEU A 64 5.84 -29.75 -18.46
N MET A 65 5.49 -30.71 -17.62
CA MET A 65 6.00 -30.80 -16.26
C MET A 65 7.52 -31.02 -16.23
N ARG A 66 8.06 -31.75 -17.18
CA ARG A 66 9.52 -31.89 -17.34
C ARG A 66 10.18 -30.56 -17.75
N GLU A 67 9.55 -29.79 -18.63
CA GLU A 67 10.04 -28.46 -18.97
C GLU A 67 10.00 -27.48 -17.78
N MET A 68 8.96 -27.57 -16.92
CA MET A 68 8.93 -26.80 -15.67
C MET A 68 10.12 -27.10 -14.76
N LEU A 69 10.46 -28.39 -14.57
CA LEU A 69 11.62 -28.81 -13.78
C LEU A 69 12.94 -28.33 -14.39
N ASN A 70 13.10 -28.48 -15.71
CA ASN A 70 14.29 -28.03 -16.43
C ASN A 70 14.46 -26.51 -16.30
N TRP A 71 13.36 -25.77 -16.43
CA TRP A 71 13.33 -24.31 -16.29
C TRP A 71 13.75 -23.85 -14.89
N GLN A 72 13.20 -24.48 -13.86
CA GLN A 72 13.55 -24.20 -12.47
C GLN A 72 15.01 -24.55 -12.16
N ALA A 73 15.47 -25.70 -12.64
CA ALA A 73 16.87 -26.15 -12.46
C ALA A 73 17.86 -25.20 -13.16
N ALA A 74 17.45 -24.57 -14.25
CA ALA A 74 18.24 -23.55 -14.95
C ALA A 74 18.16 -22.15 -14.30
N GLY A 75 17.46 -21.99 -13.16
CA GLY A 75 17.24 -20.69 -12.51
C GLY A 75 16.22 -19.80 -13.25
N GLY A 76 15.36 -20.40 -14.07
CA GLY A 76 14.32 -19.71 -14.82
C GLY A 76 13.21 -19.18 -13.91
N GLY A 77 12.83 -17.93 -14.11
CA GLY A 77 11.80 -17.22 -13.36
C GLY A 77 10.53 -16.95 -14.17
N SER A 78 10.01 -15.74 -14.04
CA SER A 78 8.76 -15.29 -14.64
C SER A 78 8.81 -14.99 -16.14
N THR A 79 10.00 -14.88 -16.72
CA THR A 79 10.16 -14.54 -18.14
C THR A 79 10.73 -15.68 -18.95
N GLY A 80 10.26 -15.87 -20.19
CA GLY A 80 10.79 -16.85 -21.13
C GLY A 80 10.25 -18.27 -21.01
N GLY A 81 9.52 -18.59 -19.96
CA GLY A 81 8.93 -19.92 -19.75
C GLY A 81 7.65 -20.17 -20.52
N VAL A 82 7.58 -19.73 -21.78
CA VAL A 82 6.41 -19.90 -22.65
C VAL A 82 6.85 -20.40 -23.99
N LYS A 83 6.23 -21.48 -24.46
CA LYS A 83 6.44 -21.99 -25.81
C LYS A 83 5.86 -20.99 -26.81
N ALA A 84 6.71 -20.53 -27.72
CA ALA A 84 6.22 -19.66 -28.81
C ALA A 84 5.15 -20.40 -29.58
N SER A 85 3.91 -19.92 -29.53
CA SER A 85 2.89 -20.40 -30.46
C SER A 85 3.29 -19.94 -31.86
N SER A 86 2.95 -20.71 -32.87
CA SER A 86 3.21 -20.38 -34.27
C SER A 86 2.66 -18.98 -34.68
N ASN A 87 1.81 -18.38 -33.89
CA ASN A 87 1.20 -17.07 -34.09
C ASN A 87 1.52 -16.02 -33.01
N GLY A 88 2.25 -16.36 -31.92
CA GLY A 88 2.83 -15.42 -30.97
C GLY A 88 1.85 -14.52 -30.20
N GLN A 89 0.56 -14.80 -30.19
CA GLN A 89 -0.45 -13.89 -29.62
C GLN A 89 -1.22 -14.54 -28.46
N TRP A 90 -1.16 -13.90 -27.30
CA TRP A 90 -2.05 -14.17 -26.16
C TRP A 90 -3.53 -14.01 -26.56
N GLY A 91 -4.38 -14.91 -26.05
CA GLY A 91 -5.83 -14.80 -26.23
C GLY A 91 -6.37 -15.33 -27.54
N LYS A 92 -5.56 -16.01 -28.37
CA LYS A 92 -6.09 -16.78 -29.51
C LYS A 92 -6.50 -18.20 -29.12
N PRO A 93 -7.48 -18.81 -29.82
CA PRO A 93 -7.98 -20.16 -29.50
C PRO A 93 -6.89 -21.24 -29.50
N GLU A 94 -5.79 -21.02 -30.22
CA GLU A 94 -4.66 -21.94 -30.29
C GLU A 94 -3.66 -21.76 -29.12
N TYR A 95 -3.84 -20.78 -28.27
CA TYR A 95 -3.01 -20.58 -27.09
C TYR A 95 -3.66 -21.20 -25.85
N ASP A 96 -3.15 -22.32 -25.43
CA ASP A 96 -3.52 -22.97 -24.17
C ASP A 96 -2.37 -22.77 -23.18
N PRO A 97 -2.53 -21.90 -22.14
CA PRO A 97 -1.48 -21.66 -21.16
C PRO A 97 -1.11 -22.93 -20.38
N PHE A 98 -2.03 -23.87 -20.20
CA PHE A 98 -1.78 -25.12 -19.47
C PHE A 98 -0.93 -26.14 -20.25
N THR A 99 -0.75 -25.94 -21.56
CA THR A 99 0.05 -26.83 -22.41
C THR A 99 1.30 -26.15 -22.97
N THR A 100 1.42 -24.83 -22.85
CA THR A 100 2.46 -24.05 -23.53
C THR A 100 3.28 -23.14 -22.62
N ALA A 101 2.93 -23.02 -21.34
CA ALA A 101 3.63 -22.17 -20.38
C ALA A 101 4.27 -23.01 -19.27
N TRP A 102 5.53 -22.72 -18.95
CA TRP A 102 6.30 -23.37 -17.89
C TRP A 102 7.09 -22.39 -17.02
N ALA A 103 6.76 -21.09 -17.08
CA ALA A 103 7.35 -20.07 -16.24
C ALA A 103 7.13 -20.37 -14.75
N ASN A 104 8.10 -19.94 -13.93
CA ASN A 104 8.01 -20.06 -12.47
C ASN A 104 7.93 -18.64 -11.88
N THR A 105 6.72 -18.14 -11.73
CA THR A 105 6.46 -16.76 -11.33
C THR A 105 6.00 -16.69 -9.88
N ASN A 106 6.73 -15.97 -9.04
CA ASN A 106 6.20 -15.54 -7.75
C ASN A 106 5.39 -14.24 -7.96
N TRP A 107 4.07 -14.37 -8.02
CA TRP A 107 3.18 -13.25 -8.26
C TRP A 107 3.23 -12.19 -7.17
N TYR A 108 3.54 -12.55 -5.93
CA TYR A 108 3.71 -11.56 -4.88
C TYR A 108 4.92 -10.66 -5.15
N ASP A 109 6.04 -11.23 -5.62
CA ASP A 109 7.21 -10.45 -5.99
C ASP A 109 6.98 -9.57 -7.23
N GLU A 110 6.09 -10.00 -8.14
CA GLU A 110 5.73 -9.19 -9.30
C GLU A 110 4.78 -8.04 -8.94
N VAL A 111 3.88 -8.24 -8.00
CA VAL A 111 2.84 -7.28 -7.65
C VAL A 111 3.30 -6.30 -6.58
N TYR A 112 4.09 -6.75 -5.59
CA TYR A 112 4.47 -5.93 -4.45
C TYR A 112 5.92 -5.46 -4.49
N LYS A 113 6.14 -4.24 -4.03
CA LYS A 113 7.48 -3.71 -3.75
C LYS A 113 8.04 -4.37 -2.50
N SER A 114 9.34 -4.62 -2.46
CA SER A 114 10.02 -5.10 -1.27
C SER A 114 10.00 -4.09 -0.12
N SER A 115 9.93 -2.80 -0.46
CA SER A 115 9.82 -1.72 0.53
C SER A 115 9.20 -0.48 -0.09
N THR A 116 8.64 0.38 0.76
CA THR A 116 8.16 1.70 0.41
C THR A 116 8.62 2.74 1.41
N PHE A 117 8.80 3.97 0.93
CA PHE A 117 9.22 5.11 1.73
C PHE A 117 8.02 6.00 2.05
N SER A 118 8.00 6.53 3.27
CA SER A 118 7.02 7.51 3.72
C SER A 118 7.71 8.61 4.52
N GLN A 119 7.20 9.82 4.39
CA GLN A 119 7.72 10.97 5.09
C GLN A 119 6.60 11.79 5.70
N GLU A 120 6.88 12.36 6.87
CA GLU A 120 5.95 13.23 7.55
C GLU A 120 6.70 14.45 8.08
N HIS A 121 6.17 15.62 7.79
CA HIS A 121 6.73 16.91 8.23
C HIS A 121 5.69 17.67 9.01
N ASN A 122 6.06 18.14 10.18
CA ASN A 122 5.20 18.96 11.03
C ASN A 122 5.92 20.24 11.42
N VAL A 123 5.33 21.36 11.05
CA VAL A 123 5.76 22.69 11.50
C VAL A 123 4.69 23.26 12.39
N SER A 124 5.06 23.80 13.54
CA SER A 124 4.13 24.49 14.40
C SER A 124 4.76 25.75 14.98
N LEU A 125 3.94 26.76 15.14
CA LEU A 125 4.30 28.00 15.81
C LEU A 125 3.30 28.31 16.91
N ASN A 126 3.78 28.83 18.00
CA ASN A 126 2.95 29.34 19.09
C ASN A 126 3.60 30.57 19.72
N GLY A 127 2.78 31.45 20.24
CA GLY A 127 3.23 32.65 20.88
C GLY A 127 2.07 33.50 21.34
N GLY A 128 2.38 34.66 21.86
CA GLY A 128 1.34 35.61 22.24
C GLY A 128 1.81 36.71 23.20
N SER A 129 0.92 37.67 23.39
CA SER A 129 1.02 38.75 24.36
C SER A 129 0.00 38.56 25.49
N ASP A 130 -0.19 39.57 26.31
CA ASP A 130 -1.25 39.60 27.31
C ASP A 130 -2.64 39.68 26.70
N ILE A 131 -2.72 40.21 25.48
CA ILE A 131 -3.99 40.43 24.77
C ILE A 131 -4.33 39.26 23.83
N VAL A 132 -3.33 38.73 23.10
CA VAL A 132 -3.55 37.74 22.06
C VAL A 132 -2.58 36.56 22.22
N ALA A 133 -3.10 35.34 22.19
CA ALA A 133 -2.30 34.13 22.10
C ALA A 133 -2.71 33.34 20.81
N TYR A 134 -1.72 32.84 20.09
CA TYR A 134 -1.93 32.17 18.83
C TYR A 134 -1.17 30.85 18.76
N TYR A 135 -1.75 29.93 18.00
CA TYR A 135 -1.13 28.65 17.60
C TYR A 135 -1.47 28.38 16.14
N ALA A 136 -0.46 28.04 15.37
CA ALA A 136 -0.69 27.49 14.03
C ALA A 136 0.19 26.27 13.82
N SER A 137 -0.30 25.32 13.03
CA SER A 137 0.48 24.16 12.61
C SER A 137 0.13 23.74 11.20
N PHE A 138 1.14 23.22 10.52
CA PHE A 138 1.04 22.57 9.23
C PHE A 138 1.66 21.18 9.34
N ASN A 139 0.93 20.15 8.90
CA ASN A 139 1.43 18.80 8.80
C ASN A 139 1.26 18.31 7.37
N TYR A 140 2.32 17.76 6.81
CA TYR A 140 2.35 17.08 5.54
C TYR A 140 2.78 15.64 5.76
N LEU A 141 1.99 14.69 5.26
CA LEU A 141 2.30 13.28 5.20
C LEU A 141 2.29 12.85 3.74
N ASP A 142 3.35 12.18 3.32
CA ASP A 142 3.44 11.48 2.05
C ASP A 142 3.76 10.02 2.34
N GLN A 143 2.80 9.15 2.05
CA GLN A 143 2.88 7.73 2.32
C GLN A 143 2.80 6.96 1.01
N GLY A 144 3.91 6.37 0.59
CA GLY A 144 3.95 5.49 -0.57
C GLY A 144 3.26 4.16 -0.28
N GLY A 145 2.68 3.59 -1.31
CA GLY A 145 2.08 2.27 -1.26
C GLY A 145 3.05 1.16 -1.65
N LEU A 146 2.63 -0.08 -1.47
CA LEU A 146 3.44 -1.28 -1.68
C LEU A 146 3.27 -1.91 -3.06
N LEU A 147 2.37 -1.41 -3.90
CA LEU A 147 2.12 -2.00 -5.21
C LEU A 147 3.17 -1.55 -6.23
N LYS A 148 3.64 -2.49 -7.08
CA LYS A 148 4.51 -2.18 -8.22
C LYS A 148 3.72 -1.67 -9.42
N ALA A 149 2.54 -2.28 -9.64
CA ALA A 149 1.69 -1.93 -10.77
C ALA A 149 0.65 -0.90 -10.35
N GLY A 150 0.68 0.26 -11.01
CA GLY A 150 -0.19 1.38 -10.68
C GLY A 150 0.32 2.21 -9.50
N ASP A 151 -0.26 3.39 -9.35
CA ASP A 151 0.06 4.28 -8.24
C ASP A 151 -0.87 3.98 -7.07
N ASP A 152 -0.29 3.65 -5.94
CA ASP A 152 -0.97 3.59 -4.65
C ASP A 152 -0.24 4.47 -3.63
N GLY A 153 -1.00 5.17 -2.82
CA GLY A 153 -0.41 6.07 -1.83
C GLY A 153 -1.42 7.03 -1.23
N LEU A 154 -0.94 7.78 -0.25
CA LEU A 154 -1.70 8.79 0.46
C LEU A 154 -0.85 10.05 0.66
N GLN A 155 -1.36 11.19 0.23
CA GLN A 155 -0.84 12.47 0.68
C GLN A 155 -1.88 13.17 1.55
N ARG A 156 -1.45 13.66 2.69
CA ARG A 156 -2.32 14.35 3.65
C ARG A 156 -1.73 15.69 4.07
N TYR A 157 -2.56 16.69 3.96
CA TYR A 157 -2.26 18.05 4.39
C TYR A 157 -3.19 18.44 5.52
N ASN A 158 -2.65 18.83 6.66
CA ASN A 158 -3.41 19.36 7.79
C ASN A 158 -2.92 20.77 8.13
N VAL A 159 -3.86 21.69 8.21
CA VAL A 159 -3.61 23.04 8.72
C VAL A 159 -4.48 23.26 9.94
N THR A 160 -3.90 23.76 11.00
CA THR A 160 -4.65 24.18 12.20
C THR A 160 -4.23 25.60 12.57
N ALA A 161 -5.20 26.45 12.84
CA ALA A 161 -4.96 27.77 13.39
C ALA A 161 -5.89 28.04 14.56
N LYS A 162 -5.35 28.64 15.62
CA LYS A 162 -6.09 29.05 16.82
C LYS A 162 -5.63 30.42 17.28
N ILE A 163 -6.59 31.25 17.61
CA ILE A 163 -6.36 32.59 18.16
C ILE A 163 -7.28 32.72 19.36
N ASN A 164 -6.72 33.13 20.49
CA ASN A 164 -7.44 33.49 21.69
C ASN A 164 -7.07 34.92 22.02
N ALA A 165 -8.02 35.85 22.06
CA ALA A 165 -7.81 37.25 22.31
C ALA A 165 -8.73 37.75 23.42
N ASN A 166 -8.14 38.46 24.39
CA ASN A 166 -8.84 39.22 25.42
C ASN A 166 -8.87 40.66 24.97
N LEU A 167 -9.88 41.07 24.19
CA LEU A 167 -9.96 42.39 23.56
C LEU A 167 -10.26 43.46 24.58
N THR A 168 -11.13 43.15 25.55
CA THR A 168 -11.47 43.98 26.69
C THR A 168 -11.71 43.10 27.92
N PRO A 169 -11.84 43.65 29.14
CA PRO A 169 -12.17 42.84 30.33
C PRO A 169 -13.45 42.02 30.22
N TRP A 170 -14.38 42.50 29.40
CA TRP A 170 -15.68 41.83 29.16
C TRP A 170 -15.80 41.11 27.83
N LEU A 171 -14.83 41.28 26.88
CA LEU A 171 -14.89 40.69 25.53
C LEU A 171 -13.71 39.80 25.27
N LYS A 172 -13.99 38.47 25.15
CA LYS A 172 -13.01 37.46 24.77
C LYS A 172 -13.38 36.91 23.40
N PHE A 173 -12.40 36.81 22.51
CA PHE A 173 -12.54 36.23 21.19
C PHE A 173 -11.71 34.97 21.10
N ASN A 174 -12.36 33.84 20.74
CA ASN A 174 -11.71 32.57 20.51
C ASN A 174 -12.03 32.08 19.11
N TYR A 175 -11.03 31.85 18.31
CA TYR A 175 -11.15 31.32 16.96
C TYR A 175 -10.31 30.06 16.83
N SER A 176 -10.89 29.00 16.23
CA SER A 176 -10.17 27.77 15.94
C SER A 176 -10.65 27.24 14.60
N THR A 177 -9.72 26.98 13.70
CA THR A 177 -9.98 26.34 12.42
C THR A 177 -9.05 25.18 12.19
N ARG A 178 -9.55 24.16 11.49
CA ARG A 178 -8.76 23.04 11.01
C ARG A 178 -9.19 22.72 9.59
N PHE A 179 -8.22 22.56 8.72
CA PHE A 179 -8.41 22.09 7.37
C PHE A 179 -7.61 20.81 7.17
N THR A 180 -8.23 19.80 6.54
CA THR A 180 -7.57 18.54 6.18
C THR A 180 -7.90 18.23 4.74
N ARG A 181 -6.87 17.93 3.94
CA ARG A 181 -6.99 17.39 2.60
C ARG A 181 -6.26 16.06 2.54
N ASN A 182 -6.95 15.03 2.04
CA ASN A 182 -6.38 13.72 1.76
C ASN A 182 -6.50 13.47 0.26
N ASP A 183 -5.37 13.22 -0.38
CA ASP A 183 -5.28 12.76 -1.75
C ASP A 183 -4.86 11.29 -1.69
N VAL A 184 -5.73 10.39 -2.15
CA VAL A 184 -5.54 8.94 -2.09
C VAL A 184 -5.53 8.39 -3.50
N TRP A 185 -4.45 7.71 -3.86
CA TRP A 185 -4.33 6.99 -5.13
C TRP A 185 -4.52 5.51 -4.89
N ARG A 186 -5.31 4.87 -5.73
CA ARG A 186 -5.53 3.43 -5.71
C ARG A 186 -5.71 2.95 -7.14
N PRO A 187 -5.11 1.83 -7.54
CA PRO A 187 -5.39 1.21 -8.82
C PRO A 187 -6.88 0.87 -8.93
N THR A 188 -7.45 1.12 -10.10
CA THR A 188 -8.91 0.98 -10.35
C THR A 188 -9.40 -0.46 -10.35
N SER A 189 -8.50 -1.44 -10.56
CA SER A 189 -8.83 -2.87 -10.69
C SER A 189 -8.49 -3.71 -9.45
N PHE A 190 -8.13 -3.07 -8.33
CA PHE A 190 -7.87 -3.78 -7.08
C PHE A 190 -9.17 -4.06 -6.35
N ASN A 191 -9.84 -5.12 -6.73
CA ASN A 191 -11.02 -5.67 -6.06
C ASN A 191 -10.74 -7.09 -5.53
N SER A 192 -11.71 -7.70 -4.87
CA SER A 192 -11.60 -9.07 -4.37
C SER A 192 -11.20 -10.07 -5.46
N SER A 193 -11.72 -9.91 -6.67
CA SER A 193 -11.41 -10.77 -7.80
C SER A 193 -9.93 -10.74 -8.22
N PHE A 194 -9.21 -9.64 -8.00
CA PHE A 194 -7.77 -9.60 -8.25
C PHE A 194 -7.01 -10.48 -7.25
N TYR A 195 -7.36 -10.41 -5.98
CA TYR A 195 -6.72 -11.24 -4.95
C TYR A 195 -7.07 -12.71 -5.11
N ASP A 196 -8.29 -13.03 -5.55
CA ASP A 196 -8.74 -14.39 -5.84
C ASP A 196 -7.99 -15.02 -7.03
N GLN A 197 -7.44 -14.20 -7.93
CA GLN A 197 -6.64 -14.65 -9.07
C GLN A 197 -5.15 -14.81 -8.74
N LEU A 198 -4.68 -14.28 -7.62
CA LEU A 198 -3.29 -14.41 -7.17
C LEU A 198 -3.06 -15.64 -6.28
N GLY A 199 -4.08 -16.20 -5.67
CA GLY A 199 -4.03 -17.36 -4.78
C GLY A 199 -4.74 -18.52 -5.35
#